data_949b06454db5ffc6ecdfe0c315632949
#
_entry.id   949b06454db5ffc6ecdfe0c315632949
#
_cell.length_a   1.000
_cell.length_b   1.000
_cell.length_c   1.000
_cell.angle_alpha   90.00
_cell.angle_beta   90.00
_cell.angle_gamma   90.00
#
_symmetry.space_group_name_H-M   'P 1'
#
loop_
_entity.id
_entity.type
_entity.pdbx_description
1 polymer ?
#
loop_
_entity_poly.entity_id
_entity_poly.type
_entity_poly.pdbx_seq_one_letter_code
_entity_poly.pdbx_strand_id
1 'polypeptide(L)'
;QGLDPLNPNASLPKITPGRPGKGKYAGKIWLRYYDGTQTTADSYLQAIAGPGTAWDEGSKRPWGADMIGVDTCYAVITFRFWRNVFPGLPRCRFVMSGVPLYDPRKDSSVGGDGPQRWITPSTWAPSNNALVQAYNVLRGIPINGGPLWGYGVEGEDLPLSAWIPPM
;
A
#
# COMPACT_ATOMS: atom_id res chain seq x y z
N GLN A 1 -15.73 -25.45 -2.06
CA GLN A 1 -16.81 -25.17 -1.11
C GLN A 1 -16.53 -23.81 -0.53
N GLY A 2 -17.21 -22.79 -1.09
CA GLY A 2 -17.10 -21.41 -0.61
C GLY A 2 -17.59 -21.31 0.84
N LEU A 3 -16.95 -20.44 1.60
CA LEU A 3 -17.46 -20.06 2.92
C LEU A 3 -18.83 -19.39 2.71
N ASP A 4 -19.86 -20.00 3.25
CA ASP A 4 -21.13 -19.31 3.40
C ASP A 4 -20.92 -18.18 4.41
N PRO A 5 -20.96 -16.90 4.02
CA PRO A 5 -20.71 -15.77 4.92
C PRO A 5 -21.76 -15.70 6.05
N LEU A 6 -22.85 -16.43 5.95
CA LEU A 6 -23.94 -16.49 6.91
C LEU A 6 -23.84 -17.72 7.83
N ASN A 7 -22.94 -18.65 7.55
CA ASN A 7 -22.75 -19.82 8.41
C ASN A 7 -21.64 -19.57 9.45
N PRO A 8 -22.00 -19.32 10.73
CA PRO A 8 -21.00 -19.09 11.79
C PRO A 8 -20.12 -20.32 12.10
N ASN A 9 -20.53 -21.51 11.61
CA ASN A 9 -19.81 -22.77 11.80
C ASN A 9 -19.03 -23.19 10.54
N ALA A 10 -19.04 -22.39 9.46
CA ALA A 10 -18.20 -22.64 8.32
C ALA A 10 -16.73 -22.66 8.76
N SER A 11 -16.05 -23.75 8.49
CA SER A 11 -14.63 -23.86 8.76
C SER A 11 -13.89 -22.84 7.90
N LEU A 12 -13.07 -21.99 8.51
CA LEU A 12 -12.16 -21.13 7.77
C LEU A 12 -11.28 -22.02 6.87
N PRO A 13 -10.90 -21.56 5.67
CA PRO A 13 -10.00 -22.31 4.83
C PRO A 13 -8.75 -22.68 5.62
N LYS A 14 -8.15 -23.83 5.32
CA LYS A 14 -6.92 -24.34 5.98
C LYS A 14 -5.76 -23.34 5.96
N ILE A 15 -5.82 -22.37 5.05
CA ILE A 15 -4.85 -21.29 4.94
C ILE A 15 -5.21 -20.20 5.95
N THR A 16 -4.27 -19.86 6.80
CA THR A 16 -4.44 -18.81 7.81
C THR A 16 -4.83 -17.49 7.17
N PRO A 17 -5.96 -16.86 7.54
CA PRO A 17 -6.43 -15.61 6.94
C PRO A 17 -5.55 -14.40 7.27
N GLY A 18 -4.49 -14.56 8.07
CA GLY A 18 -3.55 -13.52 8.42
C GLY A 18 -3.32 -13.37 9.93
N ARG A 19 -2.74 -12.24 10.32
CA ARG A 19 -2.49 -11.94 11.75
C ARG A 19 -3.82 -11.72 12.47
N PRO A 20 -4.08 -12.42 13.56
CA PRO A 20 -5.34 -12.27 14.29
C PRO A 20 -5.41 -10.94 15.04
N GLY A 21 -6.61 -10.40 15.15
CA GLY A 21 -6.92 -9.27 16.02
C GLY A 21 -6.73 -9.63 17.50
N LYS A 22 -6.62 -8.61 18.35
CA LYS A 22 -6.44 -8.76 19.80
C LYS A 22 -7.68 -8.31 20.58
N GLY A 23 -7.76 -8.69 21.86
CA GLY A 23 -8.84 -8.30 22.76
C GLY A 23 -10.21 -8.73 22.25
N LYS A 24 -11.19 -7.82 22.23
CA LYS A 24 -12.55 -8.10 21.75
C LYS A 24 -12.64 -8.54 20.29
N TYR A 25 -11.58 -8.32 19.51
CA TYR A 25 -11.48 -8.71 18.10
C TYR A 25 -10.78 -10.05 17.88
N ALA A 26 -10.32 -10.70 18.95
CA ALA A 26 -9.64 -12.00 18.85
C ALA A 26 -10.56 -13.02 18.18
N GLY A 27 -10.05 -13.73 17.17
CA GLY A 27 -10.79 -14.70 16.38
C GLY A 27 -11.95 -14.12 15.53
N LYS A 28 -11.99 -12.81 15.32
CA LYS A 28 -13.04 -12.12 14.56
C LYS A 28 -12.51 -11.22 13.45
N ILE A 29 -11.24 -10.82 13.55
CA ILE A 29 -10.54 -10.04 12.53
C ILE A 29 -9.20 -10.69 12.28
N TRP A 30 -8.80 -10.75 11.00
CA TRP A 30 -7.46 -11.13 10.57
C TRP A 30 -6.99 -10.12 9.54
N LEU A 31 -5.69 -9.81 9.56
CA LEU A 31 -5.04 -8.85 8.68
C LEU A 31 -3.85 -9.51 7.99
N ARG A 32 -3.77 -9.37 6.68
CA ARG A 32 -2.58 -9.56 5.85
C ARG A 32 -2.22 -8.21 5.25
N TYR A 33 -0.95 -7.88 5.26
CA TYR A 33 -0.44 -6.62 4.73
C TYR A 33 0.67 -6.88 3.73
N TYR A 34 0.67 -6.14 2.67
CA TYR A 34 1.64 -6.15 1.59
C TYR A 34 2.14 -4.74 1.35
N ASP A 35 3.45 -4.58 1.24
CA ASP A 35 4.14 -3.29 1.16
C ASP A 35 4.55 -2.88 -0.26
N GLY A 36 4.22 -3.70 -1.26
CA GLY A 36 4.59 -3.50 -2.65
C GLY A 36 5.76 -4.39 -3.12
N THR A 37 6.48 -5.03 -2.20
CA THR A 37 7.64 -5.90 -2.54
C THR A 37 7.25 -7.34 -2.84
N GLN A 38 5.98 -7.69 -2.73
CA GLN A 38 5.49 -9.05 -2.96
C GLN A 38 5.72 -9.50 -4.41
N THR A 39 6.14 -10.75 -4.57
CA THR A 39 6.40 -11.39 -5.87
C THR A 39 5.36 -12.45 -6.23
N THR A 40 4.41 -12.73 -5.34
CA THR A 40 3.35 -13.71 -5.55
C THR A 40 2.02 -13.16 -5.07
N ALA A 41 0.93 -13.54 -5.75
CA ALA A 41 -0.41 -13.17 -5.35
C ALA A 41 -0.80 -13.78 -3.98
N ASP A 42 -1.66 -13.09 -3.23
CA ASP A 42 -2.10 -13.55 -1.91
C ASP A 42 -2.77 -14.93 -2.00
N SER A 43 -2.15 -15.92 -1.34
CA SER A 43 -2.61 -17.31 -1.37
C SER A 43 -3.98 -17.49 -0.70
N TYR A 44 -4.32 -16.66 0.27
CA TYR A 44 -5.61 -16.72 0.93
C TYR A 44 -6.72 -16.19 -0.01
N LEU A 45 -6.50 -15.08 -0.70
CA LEU A 45 -7.44 -14.57 -1.69
C LEU A 45 -7.62 -15.55 -2.86
N GLN A 46 -6.54 -16.18 -3.31
CA GLN A 46 -6.66 -17.24 -4.33
C GLN A 46 -7.51 -18.42 -3.85
N ALA A 47 -7.40 -18.80 -2.57
CA ALA A 47 -8.17 -19.91 -2.02
C ALA A 47 -9.65 -19.61 -1.83
N ILE A 48 -10.02 -18.36 -1.56
CA ILE A 48 -11.42 -17.98 -1.27
C ILE A 48 -12.12 -17.28 -2.43
N ALA A 49 -11.36 -16.61 -3.29
CA ALA A 49 -11.86 -15.77 -4.37
C ALA A 49 -11.13 -16.00 -5.70
N GLY A 50 -10.33 -17.07 -5.81
CA GLY A 50 -9.62 -17.43 -7.02
C GLY A 50 -10.52 -18.10 -8.07
N PRO A 51 -9.96 -18.39 -9.26
CA PRO A 51 -10.65 -19.13 -10.30
C PRO A 51 -11.17 -20.49 -9.79
N GLY A 52 -12.41 -20.84 -10.18
CA GLY A 52 -13.07 -22.07 -9.75
C GLY A 52 -13.59 -22.08 -8.31
N THR A 53 -13.56 -20.97 -7.60
CA THR A 53 -14.23 -20.80 -6.29
C THR A 53 -15.68 -20.32 -6.49
N ALA A 54 -16.52 -20.41 -5.45
CA ALA A 54 -17.87 -19.87 -5.49
C ALA A 54 -17.89 -18.34 -5.75
N TRP A 55 -16.83 -17.64 -5.45
CA TRP A 55 -16.66 -16.22 -5.73
C TRP A 55 -16.49 -15.93 -7.22
N ASP A 56 -15.83 -16.82 -7.94
CA ASP A 56 -15.61 -16.71 -9.40
C ASP A 56 -16.93 -16.65 -10.17
N GLU A 57 -17.89 -17.49 -9.81
CA GLU A 57 -19.23 -17.54 -10.45
C GLU A 57 -20.00 -16.22 -10.26
N GLY A 58 -19.85 -15.56 -9.11
CA GLY A 58 -20.58 -14.35 -8.76
C GLY A 58 -19.93 -13.05 -9.21
N SER A 59 -18.62 -12.92 -9.07
CA SER A 59 -17.90 -11.66 -9.25
C SER A 59 -17.43 -11.40 -10.67
N LYS A 60 -17.22 -12.45 -11.47
CA LYS A 60 -16.57 -12.39 -12.80
C LYS A 60 -15.17 -11.75 -12.76
N ARG A 61 -14.57 -11.62 -11.58
CA ARG A 61 -13.22 -11.06 -11.35
C ARG A 61 -12.53 -11.85 -10.24
N PRO A 62 -12.24 -13.13 -10.49
CA PRO A 62 -11.55 -13.96 -9.51
C PRO A 62 -10.15 -13.42 -9.25
N TRP A 63 -9.63 -13.62 -8.02
CA TRP A 63 -8.28 -13.26 -7.66
C TRP A 63 -7.30 -14.28 -8.24
N GLY A 64 -6.75 -13.98 -9.43
CA GLY A 64 -5.83 -14.84 -10.16
C GLY A 64 -4.41 -14.85 -9.58
N ALA A 65 -3.58 -15.77 -10.06
CA ALA A 65 -2.18 -15.86 -9.68
C ALA A 65 -1.34 -14.68 -10.22
N ASP A 66 -1.83 -13.98 -11.21
CA ASP A 66 -1.28 -12.76 -11.82
C ASP A 66 -1.58 -11.49 -11.02
N MET A 67 -2.55 -11.55 -10.09
CA MET A 67 -2.93 -10.41 -9.23
C MET A 67 -1.96 -10.24 -8.06
N ILE A 68 -0.70 -10.00 -8.37
CA ILE A 68 0.39 -9.89 -7.39
C ILE A 68 0.34 -8.57 -6.64
N GLY A 69 0.00 -7.47 -7.33
CA GLY A 69 0.04 -6.12 -6.78
C GLY A 69 1.46 -5.63 -6.56
N VAL A 70 2.39 -5.93 -7.46
CA VAL A 70 3.76 -5.40 -7.44
C VAL A 70 3.69 -3.88 -7.34
N ASP A 71 4.53 -3.28 -6.52
CA ASP A 71 4.62 -1.84 -6.27
C ASP A 71 3.36 -1.22 -5.65
N THR A 72 2.43 -2.05 -5.22
CA THR A 72 1.17 -1.60 -4.61
C THR A 72 1.06 -2.08 -3.16
N CYS A 73 0.98 -1.14 -2.23
CA CYS A 73 0.61 -1.44 -0.86
C CYS A 73 -0.87 -1.81 -0.78
N TYR A 74 -1.18 -2.97 -0.24
CA TYR A 74 -2.57 -3.34 0.02
C TYR A 74 -2.72 -4.18 1.28
N ALA A 75 -3.95 -4.26 1.78
CA ALA A 75 -4.27 -5.08 2.93
C ALA A 75 -5.49 -5.97 2.64
N VAL A 76 -5.39 -7.22 3.04
CA VAL A 76 -6.51 -8.15 3.05
C VAL A 76 -7.02 -8.25 4.47
N ILE A 77 -8.27 -7.84 4.69
CA ILE A 77 -8.89 -7.87 6.01
C ILE A 77 -10.02 -8.87 5.97
N THR A 78 -9.95 -9.86 6.82
CA THR A 78 -11.00 -10.87 6.97
C THR A 78 -11.78 -10.60 8.24
N PHE A 79 -13.09 -10.47 8.11
CA PHE A 79 -14.00 -10.32 9.25
C PHE A 79 -14.85 -11.57 9.42
N ARG A 80 -14.91 -12.06 10.63
CA ARG A 80 -15.93 -13.02 11.03
C ARG A 80 -17.09 -12.24 11.63
N PHE A 81 -18.26 -12.29 10.98
CA PHE A 81 -19.44 -11.60 11.47
C PHE A 81 -19.76 -12.04 12.92
N TRP A 82 -19.93 -11.07 13.80
CA TRP A 82 -20.33 -11.28 15.17
C TRP A 82 -21.14 -10.08 15.65
N ARG A 83 -22.43 -10.27 15.78
CA ARG A 83 -23.40 -9.20 16.03
C ARG A 83 -23.04 -8.29 17.22
N ASN A 84 -22.50 -8.86 18.29
CA ASN A 84 -22.13 -8.13 19.51
C ASN A 84 -20.84 -7.28 19.34
N VAL A 85 -20.08 -7.49 18.28
CA VAL A 85 -18.83 -6.76 18.00
C VAL A 85 -18.96 -5.90 16.76
N PHE A 86 -19.66 -6.39 15.75
CA PHE A 86 -19.86 -5.71 14.47
C PHE A 86 -21.37 -5.61 14.17
N PRO A 87 -22.02 -4.44 14.42
CA PRO A 87 -23.41 -4.22 14.03
C PRO A 87 -23.60 -4.13 12.51
N GLY A 88 -22.52 -4.01 11.76
CA GLY A 88 -22.46 -3.96 10.31
C GLY A 88 -21.03 -4.11 9.82
N LEU A 89 -20.78 -3.78 8.55
CA LEU A 89 -19.42 -3.80 7.99
C LEU A 89 -18.52 -2.80 8.74
N PRO A 90 -17.41 -3.22 9.33
CA PRO A 90 -16.54 -2.33 10.10
C PRO A 90 -15.91 -1.27 9.19
N ARG A 91 -15.84 -0.05 9.68
CA ARG A 91 -15.04 1.00 9.04
C ARG A 91 -13.58 0.85 9.46
N CYS A 92 -12.70 0.70 8.49
CA CYS A 92 -11.27 0.62 8.70
C CYS A 92 -10.61 1.98 8.45
N ARG A 93 -9.63 2.33 9.29
CA ARG A 93 -8.75 3.48 9.08
C ARG A 93 -7.33 2.97 9.06
N PHE A 94 -6.59 3.37 8.03
CA PHE A 94 -5.17 3.08 7.89
C PHE A 94 -4.37 4.35 8.14
N VAL A 95 -3.31 4.23 8.93
CA VAL A 95 -2.28 5.25 9.05
C VAL A 95 -1.09 4.74 8.27
N MET A 96 -0.73 5.45 7.22
CA MET A 96 0.35 5.07 6.33
C MET A 96 1.39 6.19 6.26
N SER A 97 2.66 5.82 6.20
CA SER A 97 3.70 6.74 5.74
C SER A 97 3.51 6.95 4.23
N GLY A 98 3.65 8.19 3.79
CA GLY A 98 3.61 8.50 2.35
C GLY A 98 4.82 7.93 1.62
N VAL A 99 4.79 8.03 0.29
CA VAL A 99 5.93 7.70 -0.58
C VAL A 99 7.14 8.52 -0.14
N PRO A 100 8.34 7.92 -0.02
CA PRO A 100 9.57 8.69 0.18
C PRO A 100 9.73 9.74 -0.92
N LEU A 101 10.09 10.95 -0.52
CA LEU A 101 10.24 12.10 -1.41
C LEU A 101 11.65 12.68 -1.28
N TYR A 102 12.15 13.19 -2.37
CA TYR A 102 13.38 13.97 -2.36
C TYR A 102 13.12 15.37 -1.80
N ASP A 103 13.89 15.73 -0.80
CA ASP A 103 13.88 17.08 -0.21
C ASP A 103 15.23 17.76 -0.49
N PRO A 104 15.29 18.73 -1.41
CA PRO A 104 16.54 19.38 -1.77
C PRO A 104 17.22 20.10 -0.57
N ARG A 105 16.46 20.46 0.46
CA ARG A 105 17.04 21.04 1.69
C ARG A 105 17.88 20.02 2.48
N LYS A 106 17.65 18.74 2.22
CA LYS A 106 18.37 17.61 2.81
C LYS A 106 19.42 17.01 1.86
N ASP A 107 19.78 17.74 0.83
CA ASP A 107 20.80 17.35 -0.14
C ASP A 107 21.98 18.31 -0.11
N SER A 108 23.10 17.89 0.52
CA SER A 108 24.32 18.71 0.61
C SER A 108 25.02 18.97 -0.72
N SER A 109 24.70 18.24 -1.78
CA SER A 109 25.27 18.46 -3.11
C SER A 109 24.66 19.68 -3.85
N VAL A 110 23.51 20.15 -3.39
CA VAL A 110 22.79 21.28 -4.00
C VAL A 110 22.54 22.44 -3.01
N GLY A 111 23.29 22.46 -1.90
CA GLY A 111 23.23 23.55 -0.91
C GLY A 111 22.35 23.26 0.31
N GLY A 112 21.80 22.06 0.45
CA GLY A 112 21.13 21.60 1.67
C GLY A 112 22.12 21.03 2.69
N ASP A 113 21.61 20.41 3.76
CA ASP A 113 22.39 19.97 4.91
C ASP A 113 22.42 18.44 5.14
N GLY A 114 21.84 17.64 4.25
CA GLY A 114 21.62 16.21 4.49
C GLY A 114 22.21 15.26 3.44
N PRO A 115 21.98 13.95 3.64
CA PRO A 115 22.53 12.90 2.77
C PRO A 115 21.67 12.56 1.57
N GLN A 116 20.51 13.17 1.38
CA GLN A 116 19.63 12.86 0.26
C GLN A 116 20.31 13.17 -1.07
N ARG A 117 19.98 12.38 -2.07
CA ARG A 117 20.44 12.57 -3.45
C ARG A 117 19.29 12.26 -4.40
N TRP A 118 19.06 13.13 -5.39
CA TRP A 118 18.03 12.91 -6.40
C TRP A 118 18.18 11.57 -7.11
N ILE A 119 19.41 11.23 -7.50
CA ILE A 119 19.72 9.99 -8.22
C ILE A 119 19.70 8.72 -7.34
N THR A 120 19.47 8.87 -6.04
CA THR A 120 19.52 7.74 -5.09
C THR A 120 18.24 7.71 -4.25
N PRO A 121 17.11 7.20 -4.78
CA PRO A 121 15.80 7.19 -4.10
C PRO A 121 15.81 6.51 -2.74
N SER A 122 16.74 5.59 -2.48
CA SER A 122 16.89 4.95 -1.16
C SER A 122 17.30 5.92 -0.04
N THR A 123 17.76 7.13 -0.38
CA THR A 123 18.08 8.19 0.59
C THR A 123 16.88 9.09 0.92
N TRP A 124 15.80 8.96 0.19
CA TRP A 124 14.61 9.78 0.35
C TRP A 124 13.83 9.39 1.60
N ALA A 125 12.96 10.27 2.06
CA ALA A 125 12.13 10.03 3.25
C ALA A 125 10.72 10.60 3.07
N PRO A 126 9.71 10.05 3.76
CA PRO A 126 8.38 10.65 3.76
C PRO A 126 8.43 12.11 4.23
N SER A 127 7.67 12.98 3.56
CA SER A 127 7.60 14.41 3.89
C SER A 127 6.16 14.90 3.90
N ASN A 128 5.81 15.63 4.96
CA ASN A 128 4.53 16.35 5.09
C ASN A 128 4.61 17.79 4.57
N ASN A 129 5.77 18.22 4.06
CA ASN A 129 5.95 19.55 3.52
C ASN A 129 5.32 19.64 2.11
N ALA A 130 4.34 20.53 1.95
CA ALA A 130 3.61 20.68 0.69
C ALA A 130 4.51 21.10 -0.49
N LEU A 131 5.54 21.92 -0.25
CA LEU A 131 6.48 22.33 -1.30
C LEU A 131 7.33 21.14 -1.76
N VAL A 132 7.78 20.30 -0.83
CA VAL A 132 8.52 19.06 -1.17
C VAL A 132 7.64 18.13 -1.99
N GLN A 133 6.37 17.98 -1.60
CA GLN A 133 5.41 17.19 -2.37
C GLN A 133 5.22 17.75 -3.78
N ALA A 134 4.98 19.06 -3.90
CA ALA A 134 4.82 19.73 -5.19
C ALA A 134 6.07 19.59 -6.09
N TYR A 135 7.26 19.78 -5.52
CA TYR A 135 8.52 19.59 -6.24
C TYR A 135 8.63 18.20 -6.84
N ASN A 136 8.36 17.15 -6.02
CA ASN A 136 8.45 15.76 -6.50
C ASN A 136 7.37 15.41 -7.52
N VAL A 137 6.17 15.98 -7.42
CA VAL A 137 5.12 15.78 -8.43
C VAL A 137 5.54 16.41 -9.77
N LEU A 138 6.15 17.59 -9.74
CA LEU A 138 6.63 18.24 -10.95
C LEU A 138 7.83 17.48 -11.56
N ARG A 139 8.83 17.14 -10.77
CA ARG A 139 9.99 16.37 -11.21
C ARG A 139 9.62 14.94 -11.67
N GLY A 140 8.55 14.39 -11.14
CA GLY A 140 8.17 12.98 -11.28
C GLY A 140 8.89 12.08 -10.28
N ILE A 141 8.18 11.07 -9.80
CA ILE A 141 8.69 10.09 -8.84
C ILE A 141 8.92 8.78 -9.60
N PRO A 142 10.17 8.27 -9.66
CA PRO A 142 10.43 6.96 -10.24
C PRO A 142 9.84 5.87 -9.33
N ILE A 143 9.07 4.95 -9.90
CA ILE A 143 8.50 3.81 -9.21
C ILE A 143 9.32 2.57 -9.61
N ASN A 144 10.14 2.06 -8.68
CA ASN A 144 10.97 0.84 -8.86
C ASN A 144 11.72 0.76 -10.19
N GLY A 145 12.27 1.88 -10.65
CA GLY A 145 12.95 1.95 -11.94
C GLY A 145 12.03 1.92 -13.16
N GLY A 146 10.71 1.95 -12.91
CA GLY A 146 9.66 2.04 -13.94
C GLY A 146 9.29 3.46 -14.31
N PRO A 147 8.16 3.65 -14.99
CA PRO A 147 7.70 4.96 -15.44
C PRO A 147 7.51 5.93 -14.28
N LEU A 148 7.81 7.19 -14.52
CA LEU A 148 7.63 8.27 -13.56
C LEU A 148 6.14 8.49 -13.28
N TRP A 149 5.82 8.66 -11.99
CA TRP A 149 4.55 9.24 -11.58
C TRP A 149 4.74 10.73 -11.38
N GLY A 150 3.97 11.56 -12.07
CA GLY A 150 4.08 13.01 -12.06
C GLY A 150 4.32 13.58 -13.46
N TYR A 151 4.81 14.82 -13.49
CA TYR A 151 4.95 15.56 -14.76
C TYR A 151 6.27 15.31 -15.50
N GLY A 152 7.33 14.88 -14.81
CA GLY A 152 8.63 14.61 -15.42
C GLY A 152 9.38 15.87 -15.86
N VAL A 153 9.15 17.02 -15.21
CA VAL A 153 9.85 18.28 -15.53
C VAL A 153 11.33 18.15 -15.20
N GLU A 154 12.19 18.58 -16.11
CA GLU A 154 13.64 18.51 -15.92
C GLU A 154 14.12 19.42 -14.79
N GLY A 155 15.27 19.07 -14.17
CA GLY A 155 15.77 19.80 -13.00
C GLY A 155 16.20 21.23 -13.31
N GLU A 156 16.63 21.48 -14.53
CA GLU A 156 17.02 22.82 -15.01
C GLU A 156 15.83 23.77 -15.12
N ASP A 157 14.63 23.22 -15.38
CA ASP A 157 13.38 23.99 -15.45
C ASP A 157 12.77 24.23 -14.05
N LEU A 158 13.32 23.59 -13.03
CA LEU A 158 12.92 23.74 -11.61
C LEU A 158 14.11 24.19 -10.75
N PRO A 159 14.62 25.41 -10.95
CA PRO A 159 15.82 25.86 -10.26
C PRO A 159 15.62 25.85 -8.74
N LEU A 160 16.51 25.16 -8.02
CA LEU A 160 16.39 24.96 -6.57
C LEU A 160 16.38 26.27 -5.78
N SER A 161 16.98 27.33 -6.31
CA SER A 161 16.89 28.68 -5.73
C SER A 161 15.47 29.22 -5.56
N ALA A 162 14.51 28.71 -6.38
CA ALA A 162 13.10 29.05 -6.24
C ALA A 162 12.38 28.19 -5.20
N TRP A 163 12.93 27.02 -4.83
CA TRP A 163 12.32 26.06 -3.94
C TRP A 163 12.96 26.02 -2.55
N ILE A 164 14.22 26.38 -2.47
CA ILE A 164 14.98 26.49 -1.20
C ILE A 164 15.11 27.98 -0.92
N PRO A 165 14.42 28.52 0.10
CA PRO A 165 14.69 29.89 0.55
C PRO A 165 16.17 30.01 0.91
N PRO A 166 16.82 31.15 0.61
CA PRO A 166 18.17 31.37 1.10
C PRO A 166 18.16 31.23 2.63
N MET A 167 19.05 30.34 3.13
CA MET A 167 19.29 30.18 4.55
C MET A 167 19.93 31.42 5.15
#